data_e07f06ce266fd0102da56690934ca632
#
_entry.id   e07f06ce266fd0102da56690934ca632
#
_cell.length_a   1.000
_cell.length_b   1.000
_cell.length_c   1.000
_cell.angle_alpha   90.00
_cell.angle_beta   90.00
_cell.angle_gamma   90.00
#
_symmetry.space_group_name_H-M   'P 1'
#
loop_
_entity.id
_entity.type
_entity.pdbx_description
1 polymer ?
#
loop_
_entity_poly.entity_id
_entity_poly.type
_entity_poly.pdbx_seq_one_letter_code
_entity_poly.pdbx_strand_id
1 'polypeptide(L)'
;MPTDKEAGKRAALKWNSIAKPLHSLGMLEDDIIKLAEIFGSENFSLDKRCAVVMCADNGVVCEGVTQTDSSVTAIVAKAMAEGTSNINLMAKSCGADVFTVDIGIKGKVSADGLISRKIADGTENIVKGPAMSRSQAEKALQVGMDIAGELKQKEYKLIVTGEMGIGNTTTSSAAASVLLRLSPEEVTGRGAGLDDEGFLKKINAIKKSIEINKPDPFDAVDIISKVGGYDIGGMAGLFLGGAVYHIPIVMMALFRRFRRLLRQ
;
A
#
# COMPACT_ATOMS: atom_id res chain seq x y z
N MET A 1 -19.74 3.61 1.11
CA MET A 1 -20.91 4.43 1.50
C MET A 1 -20.64 5.87 1.11
N PRO A 2 -21.66 6.67 0.79
CA PRO A 2 -21.46 8.09 0.51
C PRO A 2 -20.92 8.82 1.74
N THR A 3 -20.05 9.81 1.52
CA THR A 3 -19.52 10.70 2.56
C THR A 3 -20.51 11.83 2.85
N ASP A 4 -20.48 12.39 4.07
CA ASP A 4 -21.33 13.53 4.47
C ASP A 4 -20.79 14.85 3.91
N LYS A 5 -21.32 15.28 2.76
CA LYS A 5 -20.94 16.54 2.12
C LYS A 5 -21.27 17.78 2.95
N GLU A 6 -22.29 17.72 3.80
CA GLU A 6 -22.63 18.85 4.67
C GLU A 6 -21.62 19.04 5.79
N ALA A 7 -21.06 17.94 6.36
CA ALA A 7 -19.95 18.03 7.29
C ALA A 7 -18.71 18.66 6.63
N GLY A 8 -18.43 18.32 5.37
CA GLY A 8 -17.36 18.96 4.59
C GLY A 8 -17.57 20.46 4.41
N LYS A 9 -18.80 20.91 4.09
CA LYS A 9 -19.14 22.34 3.99
C LYS A 9 -18.93 23.07 5.31
N ARG A 10 -19.37 22.47 6.43
CA ARG A 10 -19.16 23.06 7.77
C ARG A 10 -17.66 23.18 8.10
N ALA A 11 -16.86 22.17 7.76
CA ALA A 11 -15.41 22.23 7.94
C ALA A 11 -14.76 23.33 7.08
N ALA A 12 -15.18 23.51 5.83
CA ALA A 12 -14.71 24.59 4.97
C ALA A 12 -15.06 25.97 5.53
N LEU A 13 -16.29 26.17 6.02
CA LEU A 13 -16.70 27.41 6.68
C LEU A 13 -15.85 27.69 7.93
N LYS A 14 -15.55 26.65 8.72
CA LYS A 14 -14.69 26.77 9.91
C LYS A 14 -13.27 27.22 9.52
N TRP A 15 -12.67 26.67 8.46
CA TRP A 15 -11.39 27.12 7.93
C TRP A 15 -11.42 28.60 7.52
N ASN A 16 -12.48 29.04 6.85
CA ASN A 16 -12.64 30.41 6.39
C ASN A 16 -12.90 31.42 7.53
N SER A 17 -13.34 30.95 8.71
CA SER A 17 -13.53 31.78 9.88
C SER A 17 -12.25 32.00 10.71
N ILE A 18 -11.18 31.29 10.43
CA ILE A 18 -9.88 31.45 11.10
C ILE A 18 -9.13 32.64 10.50
N ALA A 19 -8.51 33.47 11.36
CA ALA A 19 -7.72 34.61 10.94
C ALA A 19 -6.40 34.17 10.25
N LYS A 20 -6.47 33.78 8.98
CA LYS A 20 -5.39 33.41 8.09
C LYS A 20 -5.75 33.81 6.66
N PRO A 21 -4.79 33.95 5.72
CA PRO A 21 -5.11 34.09 4.30
C PRO A 21 -5.92 32.88 3.81
N LEU A 22 -6.94 33.13 2.98
CA LEU A 22 -7.77 32.06 2.42
C LEU A 22 -6.89 31.03 1.70
N HIS A 23 -7.15 29.75 1.95
CA HIS A 23 -6.43 28.60 1.37
C HIS A 23 -4.91 28.60 1.59
N SER A 24 -4.40 29.33 2.61
CA SER A 24 -2.96 29.45 2.87
C SER A 24 -2.26 28.14 3.24
N LEU A 25 -3.00 27.15 3.74
CA LEU A 25 -2.48 25.82 4.07
C LEU A 25 -2.63 24.82 2.91
N GLY A 26 -3.22 25.26 1.78
CA GLY A 26 -3.31 24.47 0.54
C GLY A 26 -4.00 23.11 0.75
N MET A 27 -3.36 22.03 0.28
CA MET A 27 -3.93 20.69 0.34
C MET A 27 -4.31 20.21 1.75
N LEU A 28 -3.68 20.73 2.80
CA LEU A 28 -4.04 20.35 4.16
C LEU A 28 -5.50 20.73 4.49
N GLU A 29 -5.96 21.89 4.03
CA GLU A 29 -7.36 22.30 4.21
C GLU A 29 -8.31 21.34 3.49
N ASP A 30 -7.98 20.99 2.24
CA ASP A 30 -8.77 20.04 1.45
C ASP A 30 -8.82 18.65 2.10
N ASP A 31 -7.69 18.17 2.61
CA ASP A 31 -7.61 16.86 3.27
C ASP A 31 -8.42 16.83 4.57
N ILE A 32 -8.39 17.90 5.39
CA ILE A 32 -9.22 18.03 6.59
C ILE A 32 -10.71 18.09 6.25
N ILE A 33 -11.09 18.80 5.18
CA ILE A 33 -12.48 18.83 4.70
C ILE A 33 -12.94 17.42 4.30
N LYS A 34 -12.11 16.66 3.58
CA LYS A 34 -12.42 15.25 3.23
C LYS A 34 -12.55 14.36 4.46
N LEU A 35 -11.68 14.54 5.45
CA LEU A 35 -11.79 13.81 6.72
C LEU A 35 -13.11 14.13 7.43
N ALA A 36 -13.52 15.39 7.47
CA ALA A 36 -14.83 15.80 8.01
C ALA A 36 -15.99 15.10 7.30
N GLU A 37 -15.94 15.00 5.96
CA GLU A 37 -16.92 14.26 5.18
C GLU A 37 -16.96 12.76 5.55
N ILE A 38 -15.81 12.12 5.75
CA ILE A 38 -15.72 10.69 6.11
C ILE A 38 -16.24 10.46 7.53
N PHE A 39 -15.92 11.33 8.48
CA PHE A 39 -16.38 11.24 9.87
C PHE A 39 -17.83 11.71 10.08
N GLY A 40 -18.41 12.41 9.11
CA GLY A 40 -19.73 13.02 9.24
C GLY A 40 -19.77 14.18 10.25
N SER A 41 -18.61 14.77 10.57
CA SER A 41 -18.47 15.83 11.57
C SER A 41 -17.27 16.73 11.26
N GLU A 42 -17.42 18.02 11.43
CA GLU A 42 -16.31 18.99 11.43
C GLU A 42 -15.48 18.98 12.73
N ASN A 43 -15.97 18.28 13.75
CA ASN A 43 -15.30 18.12 15.05
C ASN A 43 -14.91 16.63 15.21
N PHE A 44 -13.75 16.26 14.68
CA PHE A 44 -13.19 14.91 14.80
C PHE A 44 -11.79 14.96 15.41
N SER A 45 -11.36 13.84 15.99
CA SER A 45 -9.99 13.64 16.47
C SER A 45 -9.29 12.57 15.65
N LEU A 46 -7.99 12.73 15.48
CA LEU A 46 -7.07 11.75 14.91
C LEU A 46 -6.08 11.22 15.96
N ASP A 47 -6.41 11.32 17.24
CA ASP A 47 -5.47 10.99 18.34
C ASP A 47 -5.01 9.54 18.32
N LYS A 48 -5.86 8.61 17.88
CA LYS A 48 -5.48 7.20 17.71
C LYS A 48 -5.32 6.87 16.24
N ARG A 49 -4.08 6.90 15.77
CA ARG A 49 -3.68 6.67 14.39
C ARG A 49 -2.57 5.64 14.29
N CYS A 50 -2.48 4.97 13.16
CA CYS A 50 -1.44 3.95 12.96
C CYS A 50 -0.97 3.88 11.50
N ALA A 51 0.23 3.31 11.34
CA ALA A 51 0.71 2.78 10.07
C ALA A 51 0.54 1.26 10.05
N VAL A 52 0.06 0.71 8.94
CA VAL A 52 -0.01 -0.73 8.70
C VAL A 52 0.90 -1.07 7.54
N VAL A 53 1.89 -1.93 7.79
CA VAL A 53 2.86 -2.33 6.77
C VAL A 53 2.63 -3.79 6.40
N MET A 54 2.23 -4.04 5.16
CA MET A 54 2.06 -5.38 4.59
C MET A 54 3.41 -5.89 4.09
N CYS A 55 3.89 -7.01 4.64
CA CYS A 55 5.20 -7.56 4.34
C CYS A 55 5.07 -8.88 3.57
N ALA A 56 5.65 -8.92 2.36
CA ALA A 56 5.66 -10.13 1.52
C ALA A 56 6.85 -10.13 0.56
N ASP A 57 7.34 -11.32 0.25
CA ASP A 57 8.36 -11.50 -0.78
C ASP A 57 7.75 -11.70 -2.17
N ASN A 58 8.48 -11.25 -3.18
CA ASN A 58 8.07 -11.30 -4.58
C ASN A 58 9.04 -12.17 -5.38
N GLY A 59 8.55 -13.24 -5.99
CA GLY A 59 9.36 -14.23 -6.72
C GLY A 59 10.14 -13.68 -7.92
N VAL A 60 9.74 -12.51 -8.44
CA VAL A 60 10.42 -11.81 -9.53
C VAL A 60 11.85 -11.36 -9.18
N VAL A 61 12.24 -11.38 -7.91
CA VAL A 61 13.61 -11.09 -7.45
C VAL A 61 14.63 -11.99 -8.15
N CYS A 62 14.26 -13.24 -8.49
CA CYS A 62 15.12 -14.17 -9.24
C CYS A 62 15.58 -13.65 -10.61
N GLU A 63 14.92 -12.64 -11.16
CA GLU A 63 15.25 -12.05 -12.47
C GLU A 63 16.32 -10.93 -12.37
N GLY A 64 16.90 -10.69 -11.18
CA GLY A 64 17.93 -9.66 -10.99
C GLY A 64 17.42 -8.22 -11.14
N VAL A 65 16.17 -7.99 -10.76
CA VAL A 65 15.47 -6.70 -10.85
C VAL A 65 15.60 -5.85 -9.58
N THR A 66 16.44 -6.29 -8.64
CA THR A 66 16.68 -5.65 -7.34
C THR A 66 18.16 -5.69 -6.99
N GLN A 67 18.61 -4.78 -6.12
CA GLN A 67 19.98 -4.75 -5.61
C GLN A 67 20.23 -5.74 -4.48
N THR A 68 19.17 -6.19 -3.81
CA THR A 68 19.23 -7.08 -2.64
C THR A 68 18.35 -8.30 -2.88
N ASP A 69 18.60 -9.36 -2.14
CA ASP A 69 17.78 -10.57 -2.16
C ASP A 69 16.60 -10.51 -1.17
N SER A 70 15.74 -11.52 -1.20
CA SER A 70 14.53 -11.61 -0.37
C SER A 70 14.80 -11.66 1.14
N SER A 71 16.00 -11.99 1.61
CA SER A 71 16.31 -12.06 3.05
C SER A 71 16.11 -10.71 3.75
N VAL A 72 16.30 -9.61 3.02
CA VAL A 72 16.12 -8.25 3.52
C VAL A 72 14.67 -7.99 3.95
N THR A 73 13.68 -8.59 3.29
CA THR A 73 12.27 -8.46 3.68
C THR A 73 12.05 -8.92 5.12
N ALA A 74 12.56 -10.09 5.47
CA ALA A 74 12.43 -10.66 6.82
C ALA A 74 13.16 -9.80 7.87
N ILE A 75 14.38 -9.33 7.56
CA ILE A 75 15.18 -8.49 8.46
C ILE A 75 14.46 -7.18 8.77
N VAL A 76 13.94 -6.50 7.73
CA VAL A 76 13.25 -5.22 7.89
C VAL A 76 11.90 -5.40 8.59
N ALA A 77 11.14 -6.46 8.24
CA ALA A 77 9.88 -6.77 8.92
C ALA A 77 10.10 -7.02 10.43
N LYS A 78 11.16 -7.75 10.79
CA LYS A 78 11.54 -7.95 12.17
C LYS A 78 11.87 -6.62 12.88
N ALA A 79 12.71 -5.78 12.29
CA ALA A 79 13.06 -4.47 12.84
C ALA A 79 11.83 -3.55 13.00
N MET A 80 10.86 -3.60 12.08
CA MET A 80 9.60 -2.88 12.21
C MET A 80 8.73 -3.42 13.35
N ALA A 81 8.63 -4.73 13.50
CA ALA A 81 7.86 -5.36 14.56
C ALA A 81 8.46 -5.06 15.96
N GLU A 82 9.79 -5.07 16.06
CA GLU A 82 10.54 -4.75 17.29
C GLU A 82 10.64 -3.22 17.57
N GLY A 83 10.11 -2.37 16.72
CA GLY A 83 10.07 -0.92 16.97
C GLY A 83 11.37 -0.17 16.67
N THR A 84 12.33 -0.77 15.96
CA THR A 84 13.68 -0.22 15.73
C THR A 84 13.89 0.39 14.34
N SER A 85 12.92 0.29 13.45
CA SER A 85 13.04 0.79 12.08
C SER A 85 12.73 2.29 11.94
N ASN A 86 13.08 2.87 10.80
CA ASN A 86 12.83 4.29 10.51
C ASN A 86 11.34 4.66 10.61
N ILE A 87 10.43 3.79 10.14
CA ILE A 87 8.99 4.07 10.24
C ILE A 87 8.54 4.15 11.71
N ASN A 88 9.11 3.32 12.60
CA ASN A 88 8.79 3.37 14.04
C ASN A 88 9.23 4.68 14.68
N LEU A 89 10.43 5.17 14.33
CA LEU A 89 10.95 6.46 14.83
C LEU A 89 10.09 7.62 14.35
N MET A 90 9.71 7.62 13.06
CA MET A 90 8.83 8.65 12.49
C MET A 90 7.42 8.58 13.07
N ALA A 91 6.85 7.39 13.21
CA ALA A 91 5.53 7.20 13.81
C ALA A 91 5.49 7.68 15.26
N LYS A 92 6.52 7.35 16.04
CA LYS A 92 6.66 7.81 17.42
C LYS A 92 6.68 9.33 17.54
N SER A 93 7.35 10.04 16.61
CA SER A 93 7.41 11.51 16.62
C SER A 93 6.06 12.19 16.40
N CYS A 94 5.11 11.51 15.79
CA CYS A 94 3.75 12.00 15.56
C CYS A 94 2.67 11.23 16.34
N GLY A 95 3.05 10.41 17.32
CA GLY A 95 2.12 9.67 18.18
C GLY A 95 1.28 8.64 17.42
N ALA A 96 1.88 7.96 16.46
CA ALA A 96 1.23 6.89 15.68
C ALA A 96 1.83 5.52 16.04
N ASP A 97 1.00 4.49 16.08
CA ASP A 97 1.43 3.10 16.24
C ASP A 97 1.85 2.50 14.88
N VAL A 98 2.68 1.46 14.91
CA VAL A 98 3.08 0.70 13.71
C VAL A 98 2.67 -0.75 13.86
N PHE A 99 1.90 -1.25 12.90
CA PHE A 99 1.52 -2.66 12.79
C PHE A 99 2.21 -3.28 11.59
N THR A 100 3.07 -4.26 11.86
CA THR A 100 3.78 -5.02 10.82
C THR A 100 3.06 -6.35 10.61
N VAL A 101 2.65 -6.61 9.38
CA VAL A 101 1.83 -7.78 9.01
C VAL A 101 2.64 -8.66 8.07
N ASP A 102 2.99 -9.88 8.49
CA ASP A 102 3.48 -10.92 7.59
C ASP A 102 2.30 -11.49 6.81
N ILE A 103 2.18 -11.12 5.54
CA ILE A 103 1.18 -11.65 4.61
C ILE A 103 1.78 -12.64 3.60
N GLY A 104 3.12 -12.71 3.53
CA GLY A 104 3.79 -13.60 2.58
C GLY A 104 5.32 -13.47 2.58
N ILE A 105 5.95 -13.30 3.74
CA ILE A 105 7.43 -13.32 3.84
C ILE A 105 7.92 -14.76 3.65
N LYS A 106 8.99 -14.97 2.89
CA LYS A 106 9.56 -16.29 2.64
C LYS A 106 10.19 -16.86 3.92
N GLY A 107 9.91 -18.13 4.18
CA GLY A 107 10.40 -18.83 5.37
C GLY A 107 9.68 -18.40 6.67
N LYS A 108 10.22 -18.82 7.80
CA LYS A 108 9.63 -18.53 9.11
C LYS A 108 10.27 -17.27 9.71
N VAL A 109 9.47 -16.25 9.93
CA VAL A 109 9.86 -15.04 10.66
C VAL A 109 9.16 -15.05 12.02
N SER A 110 9.92 -14.85 13.09
CA SER A 110 9.39 -14.71 14.45
C SER A 110 9.95 -13.44 15.04
N ALA A 111 9.06 -12.53 15.46
CA ALA A 111 9.40 -11.31 16.18
C ALA A 111 8.21 -10.89 17.03
N ASP A 112 8.50 -10.31 18.20
CA ASP A 112 7.44 -9.74 19.02
C ASP A 112 6.80 -8.56 18.27
N GLY A 113 5.46 -8.52 18.27
CA GLY A 113 4.72 -7.49 17.54
C GLY A 113 4.47 -7.78 16.05
N LEU A 114 5.01 -8.86 15.48
CA LEU A 114 4.71 -9.26 14.12
C LEU A 114 3.35 -9.96 14.04
N ILE A 115 2.42 -9.39 13.29
CA ILE A 115 1.09 -9.99 13.06
C ILE A 115 1.20 -11.00 11.92
N SER A 116 1.03 -12.28 12.22
CA SER A 116 1.07 -13.32 11.20
C SER A 116 -0.29 -13.48 10.53
N ARG A 117 -0.34 -13.22 9.24
CA ARG A 117 -1.46 -13.44 8.32
C ARG A 117 -0.95 -14.09 7.02
N LYS A 118 0.10 -14.87 7.14
CA LYS A 118 0.81 -15.48 6.00
C LYS A 118 -0.10 -16.34 5.13
N ILE A 119 -0.09 -16.07 3.81
CA ILE A 119 -0.83 -16.82 2.78
C ILE A 119 0.06 -17.90 2.17
N ALA A 120 1.31 -17.55 1.85
CA ALA A 120 2.33 -18.44 1.30
C ALA A 120 3.74 -17.86 1.55
N ASP A 121 4.77 -18.59 1.16
CA ASP A 121 6.19 -18.18 1.27
C ASP A 121 6.64 -17.30 0.08
N GLY A 122 6.01 -16.13 -0.04
CA GLY A 122 6.20 -15.23 -1.18
C GLY A 122 5.35 -15.61 -2.40
N THR A 123 5.41 -14.76 -3.42
CA THR A 123 4.76 -15.06 -4.71
C THR A 123 5.64 -15.92 -5.59
N GLU A 124 5.04 -16.53 -6.62
CA GLU A 124 5.78 -17.14 -7.72
C GLU A 124 6.44 -16.07 -8.61
N ASN A 125 7.34 -16.50 -9.48
CA ASN A 125 8.02 -15.62 -10.43
C ASN A 125 7.09 -15.24 -11.59
N ILE A 126 6.66 -14.00 -11.65
CA ILE A 126 5.73 -13.48 -12.67
C ILE A 126 6.26 -13.58 -14.11
N VAL A 127 7.57 -13.76 -14.30
CA VAL A 127 8.19 -13.95 -15.60
C VAL A 127 8.05 -15.40 -16.10
N LYS A 128 7.61 -16.33 -15.23
CA LYS A 128 7.42 -17.77 -15.54
C LYS A 128 5.96 -18.20 -15.51
N GLY A 129 5.09 -17.41 -14.89
CA GLY A 129 3.68 -17.72 -14.71
C GLY A 129 3.01 -16.70 -13.78
N PRO A 130 1.77 -16.90 -13.34
CA PRO A 130 1.09 -16.00 -12.45
C PRO A 130 1.76 -15.91 -11.07
N ALA A 131 1.70 -14.74 -10.44
CA ALA A 131 2.27 -14.49 -9.10
C ALA A 131 1.67 -15.42 -8.04
N MET A 132 0.38 -15.68 -8.14
CA MET A 132 -0.40 -16.48 -7.19
C MET A 132 -1.70 -16.97 -7.82
N SER A 133 -2.40 -17.87 -7.17
CA SER A 133 -3.77 -18.22 -7.57
C SER A 133 -4.74 -17.07 -7.28
N ARG A 134 -5.87 -17.02 -8.01
CA ARG A 134 -6.94 -16.05 -7.74
C ARG A 134 -7.43 -16.12 -6.29
N SER A 135 -7.62 -17.34 -5.75
CA SER A 135 -8.02 -17.54 -4.36
C SER A 135 -7.01 -16.96 -3.35
N GLN A 136 -5.72 -17.01 -3.65
CA GLN A 136 -4.70 -16.38 -2.80
C GLN A 136 -4.75 -14.85 -2.89
N ALA A 137 -5.02 -14.28 -4.07
CA ALA A 137 -5.23 -12.84 -4.23
C ALA A 137 -6.46 -12.35 -3.45
N GLU A 138 -7.57 -13.09 -3.52
CA GLU A 138 -8.78 -12.82 -2.73
C GLU A 138 -8.51 -12.90 -1.22
N LYS A 139 -7.73 -13.89 -0.76
CA LYS A 139 -7.28 -13.97 0.63
C LYS A 139 -6.42 -12.77 1.04
N ALA A 140 -5.56 -12.27 0.16
CA ALA A 140 -4.76 -11.08 0.47
C ALA A 140 -5.64 -9.85 0.66
N LEU A 141 -6.64 -9.64 -0.19
CA LEU A 141 -7.65 -8.61 0.00
C LEU A 141 -8.38 -8.77 1.34
N GLN A 142 -8.82 -9.99 1.66
CA GLN A 142 -9.52 -10.28 2.90
C GLN A 142 -8.67 -9.97 4.13
N VAL A 143 -7.38 -10.31 4.15
CA VAL A 143 -6.46 -9.97 5.24
C VAL A 143 -6.42 -8.46 5.47
N GLY A 144 -6.34 -7.66 4.41
CA GLY A 144 -6.36 -6.20 4.54
C GLY A 144 -7.68 -5.68 5.13
N MET A 145 -8.81 -6.21 4.68
CA MET A 145 -10.13 -5.85 5.22
C MET A 145 -10.27 -6.23 6.70
N ASP A 146 -9.80 -7.42 7.09
CA ASP A 146 -9.85 -7.90 8.47
C ASP A 146 -9.01 -7.02 9.40
N ILE A 147 -7.79 -6.65 8.99
CA ILE A 147 -6.93 -5.73 9.75
C ILE A 147 -7.61 -4.37 9.93
N ALA A 148 -8.25 -3.82 8.90
CA ALA A 148 -9.00 -2.57 9.03
C ALA A 148 -10.16 -2.71 10.02
N GLY A 149 -10.89 -3.83 10.01
CA GLY A 149 -11.97 -4.13 10.95
C GLY A 149 -11.46 -4.25 12.39
N GLU A 150 -10.36 -4.98 12.61
CA GLU A 150 -9.71 -5.12 13.93
C GLU A 150 -9.26 -3.75 14.48
N LEU A 151 -8.69 -2.90 13.62
CA LEU A 151 -8.26 -1.55 14.01
C LEU A 151 -9.44 -0.65 14.33
N LYS A 152 -10.57 -0.78 13.61
CA LYS A 152 -11.82 -0.09 13.95
C LYS A 152 -12.32 -0.46 15.33
N GLN A 153 -12.33 -1.76 15.66
CA GLN A 153 -12.73 -2.24 16.99
C GLN A 153 -11.81 -1.72 18.09
N LYS A 154 -10.54 -1.52 17.79
CA LYS A 154 -9.55 -0.91 18.67
C LYS A 154 -9.60 0.63 18.67
N GLU A 155 -10.62 1.23 18.05
CA GLU A 155 -10.88 2.67 17.99
C GLU A 155 -9.84 3.51 17.24
N TYR A 156 -9.03 2.92 16.36
CA TYR A 156 -8.17 3.70 15.47
C TYR A 156 -9.01 4.57 14.53
N LYS A 157 -8.58 5.81 14.35
CA LYS A 157 -9.29 6.84 13.58
C LYS A 157 -8.67 7.09 12.20
N LEU A 158 -7.42 6.70 12.00
CA LEU A 158 -6.68 6.90 10.75
C LEU A 158 -5.70 5.75 10.56
N ILE A 159 -5.64 5.22 9.35
CA ILE A 159 -4.64 4.24 8.94
C ILE A 159 -3.77 4.85 7.83
N VAL A 160 -2.46 4.74 7.98
CA VAL A 160 -1.48 5.02 6.93
C VAL A 160 -1.03 3.69 6.34
N THR A 161 -1.11 3.51 5.03
CA THR A 161 -0.67 2.26 4.40
C THR A 161 0.82 2.25 4.15
N GLY A 162 1.44 1.10 4.35
CA GLY A 162 2.82 0.82 4.00
C GLY A 162 2.97 -0.59 3.42
N GLU A 163 4.05 -0.83 2.74
CA GLU A 163 4.42 -2.14 2.25
C GLU A 163 5.92 -2.36 2.43
N MET A 164 6.31 -3.61 2.58
CA MET A 164 7.70 -4.04 2.60
C MET A 164 7.85 -5.39 1.90
N GLY A 165 8.56 -5.40 0.79
CA GLY A 165 8.82 -6.62 0.05
C GLY A 165 9.85 -6.39 -1.04
N ILE A 166 10.98 -7.08 -0.98
CA ILE A 166 11.97 -6.96 -2.06
C ILE A 166 11.33 -7.44 -3.36
N GLY A 167 11.46 -6.63 -4.43
CA GLY A 167 10.82 -6.88 -5.73
C GLY A 167 9.44 -6.24 -5.93
N ASN A 168 8.79 -5.72 -4.87
CA ASN A 168 7.45 -5.14 -4.92
C ASN A 168 7.30 -3.97 -5.90
N THR A 169 8.35 -3.17 -6.12
CA THR A 169 8.29 -2.08 -7.11
C THR A 169 8.22 -2.60 -8.55
N THR A 170 8.61 -3.85 -8.80
CA THR A 170 8.47 -4.50 -10.12
C THR A 170 7.04 -4.98 -10.32
N THR A 171 6.47 -5.71 -9.36
CA THR A 171 5.08 -6.18 -9.41
C THR A 171 4.09 -5.02 -9.41
N SER A 172 4.35 -3.95 -8.63
CA SER A 172 3.54 -2.74 -8.66
C SER A 172 3.58 -2.03 -10.01
N SER A 173 4.76 -1.94 -10.66
CA SER A 173 4.87 -1.34 -12.00
C SER A 173 4.16 -2.20 -13.05
N ALA A 174 4.21 -3.53 -12.93
CA ALA A 174 3.48 -4.43 -13.82
C ALA A 174 1.97 -4.24 -13.68
N ALA A 175 1.46 -4.24 -12.45
CA ALA A 175 0.03 -3.98 -12.18
C ALA A 175 -0.39 -2.59 -12.68
N ALA A 176 0.43 -1.56 -12.45
CA ALA A 176 0.17 -0.20 -12.90
C ALA A 176 0.13 -0.09 -14.43
N SER A 177 1.05 -0.75 -15.14
CA SER A 177 1.08 -0.77 -16.60
C SER A 177 -0.23 -1.31 -17.16
N VAL A 178 -0.75 -2.39 -16.60
CA VAL A 178 -2.01 -3.01 -17.03
C VAL A 178 -3.22 -2.14 -16.69
N LEU A 179 -3.33 -1.70 -15.43
CA LEU A 179 -4.48 -0.89 -14.95
C LEU A 179 -4.62 0.44 -15.70
N LEU A 180 -3.49 1.09 -15.97
CA LEU A 180 -3.46 2.41 -16.60
C LEU A 180 -3.33 2.34 -18.11
N ARG A 181 -3.10 1.14 -18.68
CA ARG A 181 -2.83 0.92 -20.10
C ARG A 181 -1.66 1.77 -20.62
N LEU A 182 -0.65 1.94 -19.76
CA LEU A 182 0.58 2.64 -20.09
C LEU A 182 1.71 1.63 -20.32
N SER A 183 2.71 2.04 -21.09
CA SER A 183 3.88 1.18 -21.30
C SER A 183 4.66 0.96 -19.99
N PRO A 184 5.34 -0.18 -19.81
CA PRO A 184 6.20 -0.39 -18.65
C PRO A 184 7.24 0.70 -18.44
N GLU A 185 7.76 1.31 -19.51
CA GLU A 185 8.71 2.43 -19.45
C GLU A 185 8.14 3.68 -18.77
N GLU A 186 6.86 3.95 -18.98
CA GLU A 186 6.19 5.14 -18.41
C GLU A 186 5.92 4.99 -16.92
N VAL A 187 5.68 3.78 -16.43
CA VAL A 187 5.27 3.52 -15.05
C VAL A 187 6.39 2.99 -14.15
N THR A 188 7.53 2.53 -14.74
CA THR A 188 8.60 1.93 -13.97
C THR A 188 9.58 2.97 -13.44
N GLY A 189 9.94 2.84 -12.18
CA GLY A 189 11.02 3.58 -11.52
C GLY A 189 12.21 2.67 -11.19
N ARG A 190 13.34 3.29 -10.79
CA ARG A 190 14.59 2.57 -10.42
C ARG A 190 14.48 1.82 -9.09
N GLY A 191 13.35 1.91 -8.39
CA GLY A 191 13.19 1.31 -7.06
C GLY A 191 14.22 1.82 -6.07
N ALA A 192 14.92 0.92 -5.38
CA ALA A 192 15.95 1.24 -4.38
C ALA A 192 17.29 1.73 -4.99
N GLY A 193 17.30 2.17 -6.26
CA GLY A 193 18.49 2.78 -6.88
C GLY A 193 19.21 1.87 -7.88
N LEU A 194 18.48 1.09 -8.67
CA LEU A 194 19.04 0.31 -9.78
C LEU A 194 19.83 1.22 -10.75
N ASP A 195 20.95 0.72 -11.22
CA ASP A 195 21.68 1.28 -12.35
C ASP A 195 20.92 1.13 -13.68
N ASP A 196 21.50 1.56 -14.78
CA ASP A 196 20.84 1.54 -16.09
C ASP A 196 20.60 0.11 -16.57
N GLU A 197 21.53 -0.81 -16.34
CA GLU A 197 21.39 -2.21 -16.72
C GLU A 197 20.30 -2.90 -15.92
N GLY A 198 20.28 -2.75 -14.59
CA GLY A 198 19.25 -3.30 -13.71
C GLY A 198 17.87 -2.70 -14.01
N PHE A 199 17.81 -1.42 -14.37
CA PHE A 199 16.56 -0.76 -14.78
C PHE A 199 16.01 -1.35 -16.09
N LEU A 200 16.86 -1.61 -17.08
CA LEU A 200 16.45 -2.27 -18.31
C LEU A 200 16.00 -3.72 -18.08
N LYS A 201 16.71 -4.48 -17.23
CA LYS A 201 16.28 -5.83 -16.81
C LYS A 201 14.89 -5.79 -16.19
N LYS A 202 14.64 -4.81 -15.31
CA LYS A 202 13.34 -4.64 -14.65
C LYS A 202 12.22 -4.35 -15.66
N ILE A 203 12.42 -3.44 -16.60
CA ILE A 203 11.45 -3.15 -17.67
C ILE A 203 11.15 -4.40 -18.49
N ASN A 204 12.19 -5.15 -18.89
CA ASN A 204 12.04 -6.38 -19.67
C ASN A 204 11.29 -7.48 -18.89
N ALA A 205 11.57 -7.62 -17.59
CA ALA A 205 10.83 -8.55 -16.73
C ALA A 205 9.34 -8.19 -16.65
N ILE A 206 9.00 -6.89 -16.53
CA ILE A 206 7.61 -6.41 -16.52
C ILE A 206 6.93 -6.70 -17.86
N LYS A 207 7.56 -6.38 -19.01
CA LYS A 207 7.00 -6.68 -20.34
C LYS A 207 6.69 -8.16 -20.49
N LYS A 208 7.68 -9.01 -20.17
CA LYS A 208 7.53 -10.45 -20.26
C LYS A 208 6.45 -11.00 -19.34
N SER A 209 6.33 -10.46 -18.12
CA SER A 209 5.30 -10.88 -17.18
C SER A 209 3.89 -10.59 -17.68
N ILE A 210 3.68 -9.43 -18.31
CA ILE A 210 2.39 -9.04 -18.88
C ILE A 210 2.07 -9.91 -20.11
N GLU A 211 3.05 -10.15 -20.98
CA GLU A 211 2.91 -10.98 -22.17
C GLU A 211 2.52 -12.42 -21.84
N ILE A 212 3.20 -13.04 -20.88
CA ILE A 212 2.97 -14.44 -20.48
C ILE A 212 1.64 -14.61 -19.77
N ASN A 213 1.35 -13.73 -18.79
CA ASN A 213 0.20 -13.90 -17.89
C ASN A 213 -1.09 -13.30 -18.45
N LYS A 214 -1.02 -12.37 -19.40
CA LYS A 214 -2.17 -11.71 -20.05
C LYS A 214 -3.23 -11.30 -19.03
N PRO A 215 -2.90 -10.43 -18.05
CA PRO A 215 -3.85 -9.99 -17.05
C PRO A 215 -4.99 -9.19 -17.71
N ASP A 216 -6.23 -9.43 -17.25
CA ASP A 216 -7.39 -8.68 -17.68
C ASP A 216 -7.39 -7.28 -17.07
N PRO A 217 -7.29 -6.20 -17.86
CA PRO A 217 -7.25 -4.83 -17.35
C PRO A 217 -8.54 -4.37 -16.66
N PHE A 218 -9.61 -5.13 -16.77
CA PHE A 218 -10.91 -4.84 -16.14
C PHE A 218 -11.18 -5.67 -14.89
N ASP A 219 -10.31 -6.64 -14.56
CA ASP A 219 -10.40 -7.46 -13.36
C ASP A 219 -9.19 -7.22 -12.45
N ALA A 220 -9.37 -6.36 -11.43
CA ALA A 220 -8.31 -6.03 -10.48
C ALA A 220 -7.76 -7.25 -9.72
N VAL A 221 -8.60 -8.25 -9.45
CA VAL A 221 -8.17 -9.48 -8.76
C VAL A 221 -7.32 -10.35 -9.71
N ASP A 222 -7.67 -10.40 -10.99
CA ASP A 222 -6.87 -11.09 -12.00
C ASP A 222 -5.49 -10.42 -12.15
N ILE A 223 -5.43 -9.09 -12.17
CA ILE A 223 -4.16 -8.35 -12.21
C ILE A 223 -3.29 -8.68 -10.99
N ILE A 224 -3.86 -8.62 -9.77
CA ILE A 224 -3.12 -8.95 -8.54
C ILE A 224 -2.62 -10.39 -8.59
N SER A 225 -3.46 -11.33 -9.01
CA SER A 225 -3.11 -12.75 -9.06
C SER A 225 -2.00 -13.05 -10.09
N LYS A 226 -1.98 -12.37 -11.21
CA LYS A 226 -1.07 -12.64 -12.32
C LYS A 226 0.26 -11.90 -12.23
N VAL A 227 0.22 -10.61 -11.89
CA VAL A 227 1.41 -9.75 -11.92
C VAL A 227 1.61 -8.90 -10.65
N GLY A 228 0.78 -9.11 -9.62
CA GLY A 228 0.83 -8.38 -8.35
C GLY A 228 1.70 -9.05 -7.29
N GLY A 229 1.38 -8.74 -6.03
CA GLY A 229 2.01 -9.27 -4.82
C GLY A 229 1.01 -9.39 -3.68
N TYR A 230 1.31 -10.20 -2.65
CA TYR A 230 0.46 -10.30 -1.47
C TYR A 230 0.39 -8.97 -0.71
N ASP A 231 1.49 -8.22 -0.65
CA ASP A 231 1.60 -6.88 -0.09
C ASP A 231 0.63 -5.89 -0.79
N ILE A 232 0.61 -5.88 -2.11
CA ILE A 232 -0.32 -5.06 -2.91
C ILE A 232 -1.77 -5.47 -2.66
N GLY A 233 -2.05 -6.78 -2.64
CA GLY A 233 -3.37 -7.32 -2.33
C GLY A 233 -3.83 -6.93 -0.93
N GLY A 234 -2.96 -7.06 0.07
CA GLY A 234 -3.23 -6.64 1.44
C GLY A 234 -3.50 -5.14 1.58
N MET A 235 -2.71 -4.30 0.90
CA MET A 235 -2.96 -2.85 0.87
C MET A 235 -4.30 -2.52 0.20
N ALA A 236 -4.62 -3.13 -0.93
CA ALA A 236 -5.92 -2.94 -1.59
C ALA A 236 -7.07 -3.33 -0.66
N GLY A 237 -6.91 -4.44 0.08
CA GLY A 237 -7.84 -4.86 1.12
C GLY A 237 -8.00 -3.85 2.25
N LEU A 238 -6.91 -3.18 2.70
CA LEU A 238 -6.99 -2.09 3.68
C LEU A 238 -7.89 -0.95 3.17
N PHE A 239 -7.74 -0.54 1.90
CA PHE A 239 -8.59 0.51 1.32
C PHE A 239 -10.05 0.10 1.27
N LEU A 240 -10.34 -1.14 0.88
CA LEU A 240 -11.72 -1.67 0.89
C LEU A 240 -12.28 -1.70 2.32
N GLY A 241 -11.50 -2.19 3.29
CA GLY A 241 -11.86 -2.19 4.70
C GLY A 241 -12.08 -0.78 5.24
N GLY A 242 -11.23 0.18 4.88
CA GLY A 242 -11.40 1.59 5.23
C GLY A 242 -12.75 2.15 4.76
N ALA A 243 -13.16 1.81 3.54
CA ALA A 243 -14.46 2.20 3.00
C ALA A 243 -15.64 1.51 3.73
N VAL A 244 -15.49 0.23 4.07
CA VAL A 244 -16.53 -0.55 4.77
C VAL A 244 -16.71 -0.10 6.22
N TYR A 245 -15.60 0.13 6.93
CA TYR A 245 -15.60 0.45 8.36
C TYR A 245 -15.54 1.95 8.68
N HIS A 246 -15.56 2.82 7.65
CA HIS A 246 -15.44 4.28 7.80
C HIS A 246 -14.19 4.70 8.60
N ILE A 247 -13.04 4.16 8.20
CA ILE A 247 -11.74 4.63 8.67
C ILE A 247 -11.02 5.30 7.50
N PRO A 248 -10.64 6.57 7.61
CA PRO A 248 -9.81 7.22 6.60
C PRO A 248 -8.49 6.49 6.40
N ILE A 249 -8.12 6.29 5.14
CA ILE A 249 -6.84 5.70 4.76
C ILE A 249 -5.98 6.77 4.07
N VAL A 250 -4.77 6.98 4.59
CA VAL A 250 -3.75 7.81 3.95
C VAL A 250 -2.79 6.90 3.21
N MET A 251 -2.70 7.10 1.91
CA MET A 251 -1.76 6.37 1.07
C MET A 251 -0.36 6.94 1.25
N MET A 252 0.53 6.18 1.86
CA MET A 252 1.96 6.42 1.81
C MET A 252 2.50 5.72 0.56
N ALA A 253 2.38 6.40 -0.59
CA ALA A 253 2.76 5.79 -1.86
C ALA A 253 4.24 5.98 -2.15
N LEU A 254 4.93 4.88 -2.41
CA LEU A 254 6.25 4.86 -3.04
C LEU A 254 6.21 5.46 -4.47
N PHE A 255 5.04 5.59 -5.06
CA PHE A 255 4.83 5.96 -6.46
C PHE A 255 4.47 7.44 -6.62
N ARG A 256 5.47 8.32 -6.60
CA ARG A 256 5.27 9.75 -6.92
C ARG A 256 4.57 10.00 -8.27
N ARG A 257 4.65 9.07 -9.23
CA ARG A 257 3.99 9.16 -10.54
C ARG A 257 2.50 8.82 -10.50
N PHE A 258 2.04 7.93 -9.61
CA PHE A 258 0.62 7.62 -9.41
C PHE A 258 -0.22 8.85 -9.01
N ARG A 259 0.36 9.77 -8.25
CA ARG A 259 -0.30 11.02 -7.84
C ARG A 259 -0.76 11.89 -9.01
N ARG A 260 -0.09 11.80 -10.16
CA ARG A 260 -0.42 12.57 -11.36
C ARG A 260 -1.61 11.98 -12.12
N LEU A 261 -1.82 10.68 -12.02
CA LEU A 261 -2.85 9.92 -12.73
C LEU A 261 -4.19 9.88 -11.98
N LEU A 262 -4.17 9.95 -10.65
CA LEU A 262 -5.39 10.03 -9.83
C LEU A 262 -6.04 11.43 -9.83
N ARG A 263 -5.45 12.41 -10.53
CA ARG A 263 -5.97 13.79 -10.67
C ARG A 263 -6.64 14.06 -12.01
N GLN A 264 -6.71 13.09 -12.89
CA GLN A 264 -7.51 13.10 -14.12
C GLN A 264 -8.80 12.30 -13.95
#